data_82944f3aeda0917413dd3490ed2ee5c3
#
_entry.id   82944f3aeda0917413dd3490ed2ee5c3
#
_cell.length_a   1.000
_cell.length_b   1.000
_cell.length_c   1.000
_cell.angle_alpha   90.00
_cell.angle_beta   90.00
_cell.angle_gamma   90.00
#
_symmetry.space_group_name_H-M   'P 1'
#
loop_
_entity.id
_entity.type
_entity.pdbx_description
1 polymer ?
#
loop_
_entity_poly.entity_id
_entity_poly.type
_entity_poly.pdbx_seq_one_letter_code
_entity_poly.pdbx_strand_id
1 'polypeptide(L)'
;MTEEEKKAAAEQKQREMEEMMRQAQESYRQEYASMPYDGPVYGCRREELMLPMQDGVKLYTEIFKPEGLAQFPVLIQRSCYPNQQPLYEINGAELTRRGYGYVIQTCRGTGKSEGHWEPNVNERPDGRDTLQWLNDQPWAESIGYFGASYLALTGWAIADIVPPKVKGMMLTVYGTDRFKSAYEKGLFRHDVLTGWAMQNAGHPVTADYLESCRFRPHDKVDEALWGGTLDWYQDWIHATRRTDAYWQQGWWKLLADVPGNTKVPVYIIDAWYDHHFGSAINTYASLSEETKAHSWLDIGCWNHMSQPCIAWGEQHNLENGDIHRMLEWFDLLLKQKKQPEKRVRTYVMREDRWKTLEAWPAPVSRTEKLYLGETTLNAEPAEGERTFVYDPETPVPSHGAESVLTTIAEAGSLLQPEPDYRPDVVSFVSAPLEKALPICGQIKVHLNVSTDVDDTAFTAKLMEVFPDGRAYNIRGGITTIAADLPEGQTYTPGQTAKVCVEMWDMNWTVQPGSCLRLDVSSSDFPQYAVHSNYAGVWSEQGKTRIAHQKILLGEGSFVELPLHEN
;
A
#
# COMPACT_ATOMS: atom_id res chain seq x y z
N MET A 1 13.12 -27.01 14.78
CA MET A 1 14.10 -27.15 13.66
C MET A 1 15.48 -27.40 14.25
N THR A 2 16.23 -28.37 13.69
CA THR A 2 17.64 -28.59 14.00
C THR A 2 18.49 -27.45 13.41
N GLU A 3 19.75 -27.32 13.85
CA GLU A 3 20.68 -26.32 13.28
C GLU A 3 20.97 -26.58 11.79
N GLU A 4 20.95 -27.83 11.33
CA GLU A 4 21.06 -28.17 9.90
C GLU A 4 19.83 -27.73 9.11
N GLU A 5 18.62 -27.92 9.65
CA GLU A 5 17.39 -27.47 9.01
C GLU A 5 17.32 -25.94 8.93
N LYS A 6 17.74 -25.22 9.97
CA LYS A 6 17.84 -23.76 9.97
C LYS A 6 18.82 -23.26 8.92
N LYS A 7 20.00 -23.90 8.83
CA LYS A 7 21.01 -23.56 7.82
C LYS A 7 20.49 -23.81 6.40
N ALA A 8 19.86 -24.96 6.15
CA ALA A 8 19.27 -25.28 4.85
C ALA A 8 18.17 -24.29 4.46
N ALA A 9 17.31 -23.89 5.41
CA ALA A 9 16.28 -22.88 5.18
C ALA A 9 16.88 -21.49 4.85
N ALA A 10 17.94 -21.08 5.54
CA ALA A 10 18.64 -19.84 5.26
C ALA A 10 19.31 -19.85 3.88
N GLU A 11 19.95 -20.95 3.49
CA GLU A 11 20.54 -21.13 2.16
C GLU A 11 19.48 -21.17 1.05
N GLN A 12 18.32 -21.74 1.32
CA GLN A 12 17.17 -21.72 0.41
C GLN A 12 16.67 -20.29 0.20
N LYS A 13 16.43 -19.56 1.29
CA LYS A 13 15.97 -18.16 1.24
C LYS A 13 16.97 -17.25 0.52
N GLN A 14 18.26 -17.49 0.72
CA GLN A 14 19.31 -16.77 0.01
C GLN A 14 19.26 -17.01 -1.50
N ARG A 15 19.12 -18.27 -1.94
CA ARG A 15 18.96 -18.61 -3.38
C ARG A 15 17.72 -18.01 -3.98
N GLU A 16 16.59 -18.02 -3.28
CA GLU A 16 15.34 -17.40 -3.74
C GLU A 16 15.49 -15.88 -3.91
N MET A 17 16.20 -15.23 -2.99
CA MET A 17 16.47 -13.79 -3.07
C MET A 17 17.42 -13.45 -4.24
N GLU A 18 18.44 -14.25 -4.49
CA GLU A 18 19.36 -14.11 -5.63
C GLU A 18 18.63 -14.28 -6.96
N GLU A 19 17.75 -15.27 -7.05
CA GLU A 19 16.93 -15.51 -8.24
C GLU A 19 15.94 -14.37 -8.49
N MET A 20 15.27 -13.89 -7.45
CA MET A 20 14.36 -12.74 -7.52
C MET A 20 15.11 -11.48 -8.01
N MET A 21 16.31 -11.24 -7.48
CA MET A 21 17.14 -10.11 -7.92
C MET A 21 17.59 -10.26 -9.38
N ARG A 22 17.92 -11.48 -9.82
CA ARG A 22 18.25 -11.75 -11.23
C ARG A 22 17.08 -11.48 -12.16
N GLN A 23 15.86 -11.90 -11.77
CA GLN A 23 14.65 -11.65 -12.55
C GLN A 23 14.33 -10.16 -12.60
N ALA A 24 14.49 -9.43 -11.49
CA ALA A 24 14.30 -7.99 -11.45
C ALA A 24 15.29 -7.26 -12.38
N GLN A 25 16.57 -7.64 -12.38
CA GLN A 25 17.55 -7.06 -13.30
C GLN A 25 17.21 -7.31 -14.77
N GLU A 26 16.75 -8.52 -15.10
CA GLU A 26 16.34 -8.86 -16.47
C GLU A 26 15.11 -8.04 -16.88
N SER A 27 14.11 -7.92 -16.01
CA SER A 27 12.93 -7.10 -16.25
C SER A 27 13.31 -5.62 -16.52
N TYR A 28 14.20 -5.04 -15.70
CA TYR A 28 14.68 -3.66 -15.90
C TYR A 28 15.36 -3.48 -17.27
N ARG A 29 16.25 -4.40 -17.64
CA ARG A 29 16.93 -4.35 -18.96
C ARG A 29 15.94 -4.48 -20.11
N GLN A 30 14.96 -5.39 -20.00
CA GLN A 30 13.93 -5.58 -21.01
C GLN A 30 13.05 -4.34 -21.17
N GLU A 31 12.66 -3.73 -20.06
CA GLU A 31 11.86 -2.51 -20.09
C GLU A 31 12.63 -1.36 -20.76
N TYR A 32 13.89 -1.10 -20.39
CA TYR A 32 14.73 -0.12 -21.08
C TYR A 32 14.94 -0.43 -22.57
N ALA A 33 15.10 -1.70 -22.91
CA ALA A 33 15.30 -2.14 -24.31
C ALA A 33 14.02 -2.03 -25.14
N SER A 34 12.84 -2.13 -24.52
CA SER A 34 11.54 -2.00 -25.22
C SER A 34 11.23 -0.55 -25.60
N MET A 35 11.96 0.43 -25.06
CA MET A 35 11.74 1.85 -25.33
C MET A 35 12.71 2.35 -26.40
N PRO A 36 12.23 2.66 -27.62
CA PRO A 36 13.05 3.25 -28.66
C PRO A 36 13.71 4.54 -28.17
N TYR A 37 15.00 4.70 -28.43
CA TYR A 37 15.73 5.92 -28.16
C TYR A 37 16.59 6.28 -29.36
N ASP A 38 16.24 7.35 -30.04
CA ASP A 38 16.89 7.90 -31.24
C ASP A 38 17.74 9.14 -30.97
N GLY A 39 17.83 9.54 -29.71
CA GLY A 39 18.65 10.67 -29.26
C GLY A 39 20.15 10.35 -29.20
N PRO A 40 20.98 11.35 -28.88
CA PRO A 40 22.42 11.18 -28.68
C PRO A 40 22.70 10.18 -27.53
N VAL A 41 23.62 9.24 -27.77
CA VAL A 41 24.07 8.25 -26.79
C VAL A 41 25.37 8.70 -26.15
N TYR A 42 25.41 8.67 -24.80
CA TYR A 42 26.55 9.10 -24.01
C TYR A 42 27.19 7.91 -23.28
N GLY A 43 28.49 7.97 -23.04
CA GLY A 43 29.17 7.10 -22.10
C GLY A 43 28.80 7.43 -20.65
N CYS A 44 29.21 6.58 -19.72
CA CYS A 44 28.90 6.70 -18.31
C CYS A 44 30.17 6.83 -17.47
N ARG A 45 30.33 7.95 -16.75
CA ARG A 45 31.36 8.11 -15.72
C ARG A 45 30.73 7.96 -14.34
N ARG A 46 31.20 6.99 -13.55
CA ARG A 46 30.78 6.76 -12.16
C ARG A 46 31.73 7.42 -11.18
N GLU A 47 31.19 8.07 -10.17
CA GLU A 47 31.89 8.65 -9.04
C GLU A 47 31.24 8.19 -7.74
N GLU A 48 32.03 7.99 -6.69
CA GLU A 48 31.57 7.64 -5.34
C GLU A 48 32.08 8.68 -4.36
N LEU A 49 31.26 9.05 -3.39
CA LEU A 49 31.67 9.94 -2.31
C LEU A 49 30.89 9.65 -1.02
N MET A 50 31.51 10.05 0.09
CA MET A 50 30.87 10.11 1.41
C MET A 50 30.39 11.54 1.64
N LEU A 51 29.11 11.82 1.35
CA LEU A 51 28.54 13.16 1.45
C LEU A 51 28.25 13.51 2.92
N PRO A 52 28.87 14.57 3.49
CA PRO A 52 28.61 14.95 4.87
C PRO A 52 27.28 15.65 5.01
N MET A 53 26.48 15.22 6.00
CA MET A 53 25.27 15.90 6.46
C MET A 53 25.61 17.01 7.45
N GLN A 54 24.67 17.88 7.78
CA GLN A 54 24.91 19.01 8.72
C GLN A 54 25.41 18.57 10.09
N ASP A 55 25.01 17.41 10.57
CA ASP A 55 25.45 16.83 11.83
C ASP A 55 26.79 16.09 11.77
N GLY A 56 27.43 16.08 10.60
CA GLY A 56 28.74 15.47 10.38
C GLY A 56 28.70 13.98 9.98
N VAL A 57 27.55 13.31 10.04
CA VAL A 57 27.39 11.94 9.53
C VAL A 57 27.56 11.94 8.02
N LYS A 58 28.27 10.96 7.48
CA LYS A 58 28.52 10.88 6.04
C LYS A 58 27.71 9.77 5.39
N LEU A 59 27.02 10.12 4.30
CA LEU A 59 26.19 9.19 3.55
C LEU A 59 26.86 8.79 2.24
N TYR A 60 26.91 7.48 1.99
CA TYR A 60 27.47 6.94 0.75
C TYR A 60 26.57 7.31 -0.43
N THR A 61 27.18 7.95 -1.42
CA THR A 61 26.50 8.51 -2.58
C THR A 61 27.25 8.11 -3.85
N GLU A 62 26.54 7.52 -4.80
CA GLU A 62 27.07 7.23 -6.13
C GLU A 62 26.47 8.19 -7.15
N ILE A 63 27.29 8.62 -8.08
CA ILE A 63 26.92 9.57 -9.12
C ILE A 63 27.33 8.99 -10.47
N PHE A 64 26.36 8.85 -11.35
CA PHE A 64 26.56 8.45 -12.73
C PHE A 64 26.35 9.68 -13.61
N LYS A 65 27.37 10.05 -14.40
CA LYS A 65 27.39 11.27 -15.23
C LYS A 65 27.53 10.91 -16.71
N PRO A 66 26.75 11.52 -17.61
CA PRO A 66 26.92 11.33 -19.04
C PRO A 66 28.25 11.97 -19.48
N GLU A 67 29.09 11.23 -20.20
CA GLU A 67 30.37 11.71 -20.70
C GLU A 67 30.17 12.76 -21.80
N GLY A 68 31.01 13.78 -21.79
CA GLY A 68 31.00 14.83 -22.81
C GLY A 68 30.00 15.97 -22.59
N LEU A 69 29.14 15.88 -21.56
CA LEU A 69 28.22 16.95 -21.18
C LEU A 69 28.73 17.72 -19.96
N ALA A 70 28.74 19.06 -20.05
CA ALA A 70 29.13 19.94 -18.96
C ALA A 70 27.98 20.14 -17.94
N GLN A 71 26.75 20.17 -18.43
CA GLN A 71 25.53 20.29 -17.64
C GLN A 71 24.47 19.35 -18.21
N PHE A 72 23.66 18.77 -17.32
CA PHE A 72 22.63 17.80 -17.69
C PHE A 72 21.53 17.74 -16.61
N PRO A 73 20.30 17.30 -16.95
CA PRO A 73 19.27 16.99 -15.97
C PRO A 73 19.68 15.79 -15.12
N VAL A 74 19.33 15.80 -13.84
CA VAL A 74 19.72 14.77 -12.88
C VAL A 74 18.50 14.12 -12.27
N LEU A 75 18.48 12.80 -12.21
CA LEU A 75 17.52 12.03 -11.44
C LEU A 75 18.17 11.51 -10.16
N ILE A 76 17.46 11.61 -9.03
CA ILE A 76 17.98 11.19 -7.73
C ILE A 76 17.00 10.24 -7.03
N GLN A 77 17.57 9.26 -6.34
CA GLN A 77 16.91 8.38 -5.38
C GLN A 77 17.72 8.29 -4.07
N ARG A 78 17.01 8.03 -2.95
CA ARG A 78 17.62 7.65 -1.68
C ARG A 78 17.02 6.32 -1.24
N SER A 79 17.84 5.39 -0.76
CA SER A 79 17.44 4.01 -0.50
C SER A 79 18.01 3.46 0.80
N CYS A 80 17.19 2.72 1.55
CA CYS A 80 17.62 1.92 2.67
C CYS A 80 17.96 0.45 2.28
N TYR A 81 17.88 0.11 1.00
CA TYR A 81 18.05 -1.27 0.49
C TYR A 81 19.38 -1.46 -0.26
N PRO A 82 20.49 -1.71 0.44
CA PRO A 82 21.80 -1.87 -0.21
C PRO A 82 21.88 -3.10 -1.13
N ASN A 83 21.01 -4.09 -0.93
CA ASN A 83 20.91 -5.29 -1.75
C ASN A 83 20.31 -5.01 -3.16
N GLN A 84 19.73 -3.84 -3.39
CA GLN A 84 19.23 -3.42 -4.71
C GLN A 84 20.30 -2.71 -5.58
N GLN A 85 21.55 -2.68 -5.15
CA GLN A 85 22.66 -2.07 -5.88
C GLN A 85 22.73 -2.46 -7.38
N PRO A 86 22.50 -3.73 -7.78
CA PRO A 86 22.51 -4.08 -9.21
C PRO A 86 21.45 -3.38 -10.06
N LEU A 87 20.29 -3.02 -9.50
CA LEU A 87 19.25 -2.26 -10.19
C LEU A 87 19.66 -0.79 -10.33
N TYR A 88 20.30 -0.22 -9.32
CA TYR A 88 20.81 1.15 -9.37
C TYR A 88 21.91 1.31 -10.43
N GLU A 89 22.76 0.30 -10.61
CA GLU A 89 23.78 0.30 -11.67
C GLU A 89 23.15 0.26 -13.07
N ILE A 90 22.07 -0.52 -13.27
CA ILE A 90 21.32 -0.53 -14.54
C ILE A 90 20.71 0.85 -14.79
N ASN A 91 20.04 1.45 -13.80
CA ASN A 91 19.50 2.80 -13.90
C ASN A 91 20.60 3.81 -14.24
N GLY A 92 21.75 3.74 -13.55
CA GLY A 92 22.90 4.63 -13.81
C GLY A 92 23.37 4.55 -15.25
N ALA A 93 23.57 3.35 -15.77
CA ALA A 93 24.02 3.12 -17.14
C ALA A 93 22.99 3.58 -18.19
N GLU A 94 21.73 3.23 -18.01
CA GLU A 94 20.69 3.51 -19.00
C GLU A 94 20.24 4.99 -18.98
N LEU A 95 20.20 5.63 -17.82
CA LEU A 95 19.88 7.04 -17.70
C LEU A 95 21.00 7.92 -18.26
N THR A 96 22.26 7.60 -17.95
CA THR A 96 23.40 8.35 -18.53
C THR A 96 23.49 8.18 -20.03
N ARG A 97 23.22 6.99 -20.55
CA ARG A 97 23.12 6.73 -21.99
C ARG A 97 22.12 7.69 -22.68
N ARG A 98 21.06 8.09 -21.97
CA ARG A 98 20.02 9.01 -22.44
C ARG A 98 20.28 10.49 -22.07
N GLY A 99 21.46 10.81 -21.55
CA GLY A 99 21.87 12.17 -21.21
C GLY A 99 21.35 12.69 -19.87
N TYR A 100 20.86 11.83 -18.99
CA TYR A 100 20.61 12.16 -17.59
C TYR A 100 21.83 11.87 -16.73
N GLY A 101 22.09 12.68 -15.70
CA GLY A 101 22.82 12.21 -14.54
C GLY A 101 21.93 11.38 -13.64
N TYR A 102 22.51 10.44 -12.90
CA TYR A 102 21.78 9.68 -11.88
C TYR A 102 22.56 9.69 -10.58
N VAL A 103 21.85 9.96 -9.48
CA VAL A 103 22.41 9.97 -8.12
C VAL A 103 21.63 8.97 -7.29
N ILE A 104 22.34 8.05 -6.64
CA ILE A 104 21.78 7.15 -5.63
C ILE A 104 22.54 7.32 -4.33
N GLN A 105 21.82 7.59 -3.24
CA GLN A 105 22.37 7.70 -1.90
C GLN A 105 21.76 6.64 -0.99
N THR A 106 22.60 5.92 -0.24
CA THR A 106 22.11 5.02 0.82
C THR A 106 21.74 5.82 2.07
N CYS A 107 20.60 5.47 2.68
CA CYS A 107 20.13 6.12 3.89
C CYS A 107 21.11 5.92 5.06
N ARG A 108 21.04 6.78 6.05
CA ARG A 108 21.84 6.76 7.26
C ARG A 108 21.83 5.37 7.91
N GLY A 109 23.00 4.83 8.27
CA GLY A 109 23.14 3.52 8.92
C GLY A 109 22.84 2.31 8.02
N THR A 110 22.72 2.52 6.69
CA THR A 110 22.51 1.43 5.72
C THR A 110 23.67 1.35 4.73
N GLY A 111 23.97 0.16 4.24
CA GLY A 111 25.03 -0.08 3.27
C GLY A 111 26.39 0.44 3.74
N LYS A 112 26.99 1.39 3.00
CA LYS A 112 28.24 2.04 3.34
C LYS A 112 28.06 3.38 4.06
N SER A 113 26.84 3.85 4.30
CA SER A 113 26.55 5.08 5.02
C SER A 113 26.84 4.95 6.51
N GLU A 114 27.36 6.02 7.11
CA GLU A 114 27.62 6.12 8.54
C GLU A 114 26.31 6.33 9.34
N GLY A 115 26.43 6.26 10.67
CA GLY A 115 25.33 6.51 11.59
C GLY A 115 24.54 5.28 11.97
N HIS A 116 23.38 5.49 12.55
CA HIS A 116 22.43 4.46 12.95
C HIS A 116 21.15 4.62 12.15
N TRP A 117 20.63 3.51 11.64
CA TRP A 117 19.36 3.52 10.92
C TRP A 117 18.21 3.28 11.89
N GLU A 118 17.30 4.24 11.89
CA GLU A 118 15.98 4.12 12.47
C GLU A 118 14.98 4.44 11.36
N PRO A 119 14.03 3.54 11.07
CA PRO A 119 13.11 3.73 9.96
C PRO A 119 12.39 5.07 10.00
N ASN A 120 12.41 5.80 8.88
CA ASN A 120 11.70 7.05 8.62
C ASN A 120 12.25 8.31 9.34
N VAL A 121 13.01 8.19 10.42
CA VAL A 121 13.33 9.31 11.33
C VAL A 121 14.26 10.35 10.71
N ASN A 122 15.32 9.91 10.02
CA ASN A 122 16.37 10.80 9.50
C ASN A 122 16.16 11.23 8.04
N GLU A 123 15.07 10.79 7.38
CA GLU A 123 14.93 10.98 5.93
C GLU A 123 14.76 12.45 5.53
N ARG A 124 14.12 13.26 6.38
CA ARG A 124 13.92 14.68 6.09
C ARG A 124 15.20 15.51 6.22
N PRO A 125 15.97 15.51 7.32
CA PRO A 125 17.21 16.27 7.42
C PRO A 125 18.24 15.80 6.38
N ASP A 126 18.45 14.51 6.23
CA ASP A 126 19.41 13.95 5.29
C ASP A 126 19.04 14.24 3.84
N GLY A 127 17.76 14.13 3.50
CA GLY A 127 17.26 14.44 2.16
C GLY A 127 17.38 15.91 1.81
N ARG A 128 17.11 16.82 2.76
CA ARG A 128 17.31 18.27 2.60
C ARG A 128 18.77 18.59 2.30
N ASP A 129 19.69 18.09 3.10
CA ASP A 129 21.12 18.36 2.95
C ASP A 129 21.65 17.80 1.62
N THR A 130 21.19 16.62 1.24
CA THR A 130 21.56 15.99 -0.04
C THR A 130 21.05 16.78 -1.25
N LEU A 131 19.78 17.20 -1.23
CA LEU A 131 19.23 18.00 -2.34
C LEU A 131 19.84 19.40 -2.40
N GLN A 132 20.16 20.02 -1.27
CA GLN A 132 20.87 21.30 -1.27
C GLN A 132 22.26 21.15 -1.88
N TRP A 133 23.02 20.11 -1.47
CA TRP A 133 24.31 19.82 -2.07
C TRP A 133 24.21 19.61 -3.59
N LEU A 134 23.21 18.83 -4.05
CA LEU A 134 23.02 18.55 -5.47
C LEU A 134 22.59 19.82 -6.25
N ASN A 135 21.76 20.67 -5.64
CA ASN A 135 21.37 21.96 -6.21
C ASN A 135 22.58 22.88 -6.47
N ASP A 136 23.58 22.83 -5.62
CA ASP A 136 24.78 23.68 -5.72
C ASP A 136 25.81 23.14 -6.72
N GLN A 137 25.61 21.93 -7.26
CA GLN A 137 26.51 21.38 -8.26
C GLN A 137 26.40 22.13 -9.61
N PRO A 138 27.52 22.56 -10.20
CA PRO A 138 27.51 23.30 -11.48
C PRO A 138 27.08 22.43 -12.67
N TRP A 139 27.22 21.10 -12.57
CA TRP A 139 26.83 20.15 -13.59
C TRP A 139 25.35 19.76 -13.54
N ALA A 140 24.66 19.98 -12.44
CA ALA A 140 23.22 19.71 -12.32
C ALA A 140 22.42 20.90 -12.90
N GLU A 141 21.81 20.70 -14.06
CA GLU A 141 20.97 21.71 -14.71
C GLU A 141 19.61 21.82 -14.04
N SER A 142 18.96 20.69 -13.85
CA SER A 142 17.67 20.52 -13.20
C SER A 142 17.64 19.16 -12.51
N ILE A 143 16.73 18.98 -11.54
CA ILE A 143 16.67 17.79 -10.71
C ILE A 143 15.24 17.22 -10.74
N GLY A 144 15.14 15.90 -10.92
CA GLY A 144 13.95 15.12 -10.68
C GLY A 144 14.19 14.12 -9.55
N TYR A 145 13.24 13.96 -8.66
CA TYR A 145 13.29 12.95 -7.60
C TYR A 145 12.33 11.80 -7.93
N PHE A 146 12.76 10.56 -7.81
CA PHE A 146 11.88 9.44 -7.99
C PHE A 146 12.14 8.32 -6.98
N GLY A 147 11.12 7.52 -6.71
CA GLY A 147 11.25 6.38 -5.83
C GLY A 147 9.95 5.61 -5.66
N ALA A 148 10.09 4.35 -5.30
CA ALA A 148 8.99 3.45 -4.98
C ALA A 148 9.08 3.01 -3.52
N SER A 149 7.92 2.81 -2.85
CA SER A 149 7.88 2.32 -1.48
C SER A 149 8.67 3.21 -0.52
N TYR A 150 9.62 2.68 0.23
CA TYR A 150 10.48 3.49 1.12
C TYR A 150 11.25 4.60 0.38
N LEU A 151 11.65 4.38 -0.88
CA LEU A 151 12.30 5.41 -1.68
C LEU A 151 11.33 6.55 -2.04
N ALA A 152 10.03 6.27 -2.13
CA ALA A 152 8.99 7.30 -2.25
C ALA A 152 8.80 8.05 -0.92
N LEU A 153 8.84 7.35 0.22
CA LEU A 153 8.86 8.00 1.54
C LEU A 153 9.98 9.01 1.66
N THR A 154 11.23 8.63 1.25
CA THR A 154 12.37 9.55 1.31
C THR A 154 12.17 10.79 0.43
N GLY A 155 11.40 10.68 -0.65
CA GLY A 155 10.95 11.80 -1.48
C GLY A 155 9.87 12.64 -0.80
N TRP A 156 8.82 12.01 -0.29
CA TRP A 156 7.77 12.70 0.47
C TRP A 156 8.31 13.47 1.67
N ALA A 157 9.31 12.91 2.36
CA ALA A 157 9.94 13.55 3.51
C ALA A 157 10.44 14.98 3.25
N ILE A 158 10.67 15.34 2.01
CA ILE A 158 11.30 16.60 1.57
C ILE A 158 10.49 17.38 0.52
N ALA A 159 9.34 16.87 0.07
CA ALA A 159 8.63 17.42 -1.09
C ALA A 159 8.17 18.88 -0.91
N ASP A 160 7.98 19.34 0.31
CA ASP A 160 7.61 20.72 0.66
C ASP A 160 8.80 21.69 0.84
N ILE A 161 10.04 21.16 0.86
CA ILE A 161 11.27 21.95 1.14
C ILE A 161 12.34 21.79 0.05
N VAL A 162 11.96 21.40 -1.15
CA VAL A 162 12.91 21.17 -2.25
C VAL A 162 13.55 22.46 -2.75
N PRO A 163 14.86 22.45 -3.13
CA PRO A 163 15.55 23.61 -3.68
C PRO A 163 15.12 23.90 -5.14
N PRO A 164 15.45 25.09 -5.68
CA PRO A 164 14.90 25.60 -6.96
C PRO A 164 15.17 24.76 -8.21
N LYS A 165 16.27 23.96 -8.23
CA LYS A 165 16.55 23.09 -9.38
C LYS A 165 15.65 21.85 -9.42
N VAL A 166 14.98 21.48 -8.33
CA VAL A 166 14.00 20.37 -8.34
C VAL A 166 12.75 20.83 -9.10
N LYS A 167 12.38 20.10 -10.17
CA LYS A 167 11.27 20.47 -11.06
C LYS A 167 10.06 19.59 -10.92
N GLY A 168 10.20 18.42 -10.33
CA GLY A 168 9.10 17.51 -10.05
C GLY A 168 9.57 16.19 -9.46
N MET A 169 8.61 15.43 -8.98
CA MET A 169 8.85 14.15 -8.33
C MET A 169 7.96 13.06 -8.93
N MET A 170 8.42 11.81 -8.93
CA MET A 170 7.62 10.62 -9.19
C MET A 170 7.71 9.70 -7.99
N LEU A 171 6.61 9.56 -7.26
CA LEU A 171 6.57 8.87 -5.98
C LEU A 171 5.50 7.78 -6.03
N THR A 172 5.93 6.53 -6.00
CA THR A 172 5.07 5.40 -6.33
C THR A 172 4.89 4.45 -5.15
N VAL A 173 3.74 3.82 -5.07
CA VAL A 173 3.36 2.78 -4.10
C VAL A 173 3.67 3.14 -2.64
N TYR A 174 3.39 4.40 -2.28
CA TYR A 174 3.53 4.91 -0.92
C TYR A 174 2.75 6.21 -0.71
N GLY A 175 2.22 6.38 0.51
CA GLY A 175 1.53 7.61 0.91
C GLY A 175 2.05 8.17 2.23
N THR A 176 1.69 9.41 2.52
CA THR A 176 2.11 10.14 3.73
C THR A 176 1.22 9.91 4.94
N ASP A 177 0.05 9.32 4.75
CA ASP A 177 -0.86 8.89 5.84
C ASP A 177 -0.42 7.54 6.40
N ARG A 178 0.61 7.55 7.25
CA ARG A 178 1.18 6.32 7.82
C ARG A 178 0.20 5.52 8.65
N PHE A 179 -0.69 6.18 9.39
CA PHE A 179 -1.73 5.50 10.17
C PHE A 179 -2.62 4.63 9.25
N LYS A 180 -3.01 5.14 8.08
CA LYS A 180 -3.83 4.37 7.12
C LYS A 180 -3.11 3.14 6.54
N SER A 181 -1.78 3.21 6.44
CA SER A 181 -0.97 2.02 6.08
C SER A 181 -0.80 1.04 7.25
N ALA A 182 -0.93 1.49 8.50
CA ALA A 182 -0.68 0.68 9.69
C ALA A 182 -1.95 0.03 10.24
N TYR A 183 -3.08 0.72 10.15
CA TYR A 183 -4.31 0.35 10.81
C TYR A 183 -5.54 0.47 9.90
N GLU A 184 -6.44 -0.50 10.04
CA GLU A 184 -7.79 -0.39 9.53
C GLU A 184 -8.76 -0.57 10.70
N LYS A 185 -9.49 0.53 11.06
CA LYS A 185 -10.54 0.51 12.09
C LYS A 185 -10.17 -0.25 13.38
N GLY A 186 -8.99 0.07 13.93
CA GLY A 186 -8.50 -0.50 15.19
C GLY A 186 -7.69 -1.79 15.08
N LEU A 187 -7.56 -2.38 13.89
CA LEU A 187 -6.76 -3.58 13.68
C LEU A 187 -5.49 -3.29 12.87
N PHE A 188 -4.39 -3.85 13.35
CA PHE A 188 -3.06 -3.69 12.79
C PHE A 188 -2.87 -4.54 11.53
N ARG A 189 -2.14 -4.02 10.55
CA ARG A 189 -1.83 -4.71 9.30
C ARG A 189 -0.52 -5.51 9.42
N HIS A 190 -0.65 -6.77 9.78
CA HIS A 190 0.50 -7.70 9.90
C HIS A 190 1.20 -7.94 8.56
N ASP A 191 0.42 -8.05 7.49
CA ASP A 191 0.91 -8.34 6.14
C ASP A 191 2.01 -7.39 5.68
N VAL A 192 1.92 -6.13 6.09
CA VAL A 192 2.91 -5.10 5.75
C VAL A 192 3.94 -4.94 6.86
N LEU A 193 3.47 -4.66 8.08
CA LEU A 193 4.34 -4.06 9.09
C LEU A 193 5.11 -5.09 9.90
N THR A 194 4.52 -6.23 10.22
CA THR A 194 5.24 -7.30 10.94
C THR A 194 6.32 -7.93 10.06
N GLY A 195 5.99 -8.27 8.81
CA GLY A 195 6.97 -8.81 7.87
C GLY A 195 8.10 -7.83 7.57
N TRP A 196 7.76 -6.55 7.35
CA TRP A 196 8.76 -5.51 7.13
C TRP A 196 9.64 -5.26 8.35
N ALA A 197 9.08 -5.29 9.57
CA ALA A 197 9.84 -5.15 10.82
C ALA A 197 10.84 -6.30 10.99
N MET A 198 10.41 -7.54 10.76
CA MET A 198 11.29 -8.70 10.81
C MET A 198 12.46 -8.61 9.81
N GLN A 199 12.21 -8.09 8.60
CA GLN A 199 13.25 -7.92 7.57
C GLN A 199 14.24 -6.80 7.90
N ASN A 200 13.81 -5.79 8.63
CA ASN A 200 14.57 -4.56 8.88
C ASN A 200 14.92 -4.37 10.37
N ALA A 201 14.98 -5.44 11.14
CA ALA A 201 15.30 -5.42 12.57
C ALA A 201 16.73 -4.99 12.90
N GLY A 202 17.62 -4.86 11.89
CA GLY A 202 19.04 -4.55 12.06
C GLY A 202 19.91 -5.76 12.40
N HIS A 203 19.29 -6.94 12.57
CA HIS A 203 19.92 -8.24 12.77
C HIS A 203 19.06 -9.33 12.11
N PRO A 204 19.61 -10.52 11.82
CA PRO A 204 18.85 -11.62 11.24
C PRO A 204 17.72 -12.09 12.18
N VAL A 205 16.47 -12.07 11.70
CA VAL A 205 15.32 -12.68 12.37
C VAL A 205 15.05 -14.03 11.72
N THR A 206 15.14 -15.10 12.51
CA THR A 206 14.95 -16.49 12.06
C THR A 206 13.58 -17.06 12.41
N ALA A 207 12.75 -16.31 13.14
CA ALA A 207 11.40 -16.70 13.51
C ALA A 207 10.51 -16.86 12.27
N ASP A 208 9.55 -17.77 12.36
CA ASP A 208 8.50 -17.90 11.35
C ASP A 208 7.57 -16.69 11.38
N TYR A 209 7.17 -16.22 10.20
CA TYR A 209 6.33 -15.05 10.06
C TYR A 209 4.92 -15.27 10.65
N LEU A 210 4.27 -16.41 10.35
CA LEU A 210 2.93 -16.68 10.88
C LEU A 210 2.95 -16.93 12.38
N GLU A 211 4.02 -17.57 12.89
CA GLU A 211 4.24 -17.70 14.32
C GLU A 211 4.36 -16.33 14.98
N SER A 212 5.11 -15.41 14.37
CA SER A 212 5.24 -14.03 14.84
C SER A 212 3.89 -13.29 14.86
N CYS A 213 3.09 -13.39 13.78
CA CYS A 213 1.76 -12.76 13.73
C CYS A 213 0.77 -13.35 14.74
N ARG A 214 0.92 -14.63 15.12
CA ARG A 214 0.05 -15.31 16.10
C ARG A 214 0.52 -15.17 17.53
N PHE A 215 1.73 -14.68 17.74
CA PHE A 215 2.33 -14.57 19.07
C PHE A 215 1.51 -13.64 19.98
N ARG A 216 1.25 -14.07 21.21
CA ARG A 216 0.45 -13.33 22.18
C ARG A 216 1.06 -13.33 23.58
N PRO A 217 1.08 -12.19 24.28
CA PRO A 217 0.72 -10.87 23.77
C PRO A 217 1.73 -10.39 22.74
N HIS A 218 1.26 -9.72 21.68
CA HIS A 218 2.08 -9.38 20.52
C HIS A 218 3.17 -8.32 20.85
N ASP A 219 2.96 -7.52 21.89
CA ASP A 219 3.94 -6.56 22.40
C ASP A 219 5.24 -7.19 22.95
N LYS A 220 5.31 -8.53 23.01
CA LYS A 220 6.49 -9.29 23.42
C LYS A 220 7.15 -10.08 22.28
N VAL A 221 6.64 -9.94 21.04
CA VAL A 221 7.06 -10.79 19.91
C VAL A 221 8.54 -10.57 19.54
N ASP A 222 8.99 -9.34 19.55
CA ASP A 222 10.35 -8.94 19.18
C ASP A 222 11.37 -9.44 20.20
N GLU A 223 11.10 -9.29 21.49
CA GLU A 223 11.94 -9.82 22.56
C GLU A 223 11.93 -11.35 22.56
N ALA A 224 10.75 -11.97 22.41
CA ALA A 224 10.59 -13.41 22.55
C ALA A 224 11.06 -14.21 21.32
N LEU A 225 10.81 -13.70 20.11
CA LEU A 225 11.05 -14.44 18.87
C LEU A 225 12.11 -13.82 17.96
N TRP A 226 12.31 -12.49 18.00
CA TRP A 226 13.19 -11.82 17.03
C TRP A 226 14.59 -11.53 17.58
N GLY A 227 14.83 -11.75 18.88
CA GLY A 227 16.15 -11.63 19.49
C GLY A 227 16.48 -10.26 20.09
N GLY A 228 15.53 -9.34 20.18
CA GLY A 228 15.69 -8.03 20.83
C GLY A 228 14.53 -7.11 20.57
N THR A 229 14.33 -6.13 21.45
CA THR A 229 13.27 -5.14 21.34
C THR A 229 13.55 -4.15 20.21
N LEU A 230 12.51 -3.86 19.41
CA LEU A 230 12.53 -2.85 18.37
C LEU A 230 11.62 -1.68 18.79
N ASP A 231 12.19 -0.64 19.40
CA ASP A 231 11.45 0.48 19.96
C ASP A 231 10.46 1.11 18.96
N TRP A 232 10.90 1.32 17.72
CA TRP A 232 10.05 1.87 16.66
C TRP A 232 8.89 0.94 16.25
N TYR A 233 9.02 -0.38 16.40
CA TYR A 233 7.94 -1.33 16.16
C TYR A 233 6.96 -1.34 17.35
N GLN A 234 7.49 -1.26 18.58
CA GLN A 234 6.68 -1.12 19.79
C GLN A 234 5.80 0.13 19.71
N ASP A 235 6.34 1.27 19.23
CA ASP A 235 5.55 2.48 18.99
C ASP A 235 4.39 2.22 18.01
N TRP A 236 4.64 1.48 16.92
CA TRP A 236 3.61 1.20 15.93
C TRP A 236 2.46 0.35 16.49
N ILE A 237 2.76 -0.67 17.29
CA ILE A 237 1.75 -1.62 17.79
C ILE A 237 1.02 -1.14 19.04
N HIS A 238 1.46 -0.05 19.68
CA HIS A 238 0.78 0.56 20.81
C HIS A 238 -0.04 1.80 20.43
N ALA A 239 0.35 2.54 19.40
CA ALA A 239 -0.39 3.70 18.90
C ALA A 239 -1.55 3.26 18.00
N THR A 240 -2.62 2.76 18.58
CA THR A 240 -3.70 2.04 17.87
C THR A 240 -4.82 2.93 17.34
N ARG A 241 -4.84 4.21 17.72
CA ARG A 241 -5.86 5.18 17.32
C ARG A 241 -5.24 6.34 16.55
N ARG A 242 -5.91 6.78 15.50
CA ARG A 242 -5.49 7.97 14.73
C ARG A 242 -5.28 9.21 15.61
N THR A 243 -6.02 9.32 16.71
CA THR A 243 -5.93 10.44 17.68
C THR A 243 -4.76 10.32 18.66
N ASP A 244 -4.04 9.21 18.67
CA ASP A 244 -2.89 9.04 19.56
C ASP A 244 -1.79 10.05 19.23
N ALA A 245 -1.10 10.54 20.28
CA ALA A 245 -0.08 11.57 20.16
C ALA A 245 1.03 11.18 19.18
N TYR A 246 1.36 9.89 19.09
CA TYR A 246 2.34 9.35 18.15
C TYR A 246 2.04 9.74 16.68
N TRP A 247 0.77 9.70 16.26
CA TRP A 247 0.35 10.06 14.91
C TRP A 247 0.04 11.54 14.72
N GLN A 248 -0.30 12.24 15.80
CA GLN A 248 -0.77 13.64 15.77
C GLN A 248 0.34 14.65 16.08
N GLN A 249 1.53 14.21 16.41
CA GLN A 249 2.67 15.05 16.77
C GLN A 249 3.95 14.56 16.06
N GLY A 250 4.99 15.41 16.09
CA GLY A 250 6.30 15.05 15.60
C GLY A 250 6.33 14.68 14.12
N TRP A 251 7.12 13.66 13.81
CA TRP A 251 7.44 13.28 12.43
C TRP A 251 6.22 12.85 11.60
N TRP A 252 5.33 12.00 12.13
CA TRP A 252 4.20 11.48 11.36
C TRP A 252 3.18 12.55 11.02
N LYS A 253 2.95 13.50 11.95
CA LYS A 253 2.09 14.66 11.67
C LYS A 253 2.73 15.57 10.62
N LEU A 254 4.04 15.81 10.73
CA LEU A 254 4.77 16.59 9.73
C LEU A 254 4.66 15.94 8.34
N LEU A 255 4.92 14.62 8.24
CA LEU A 255 4.83 13.90 6.97
C LEU A 255 3.42 13.97 6.36
N ALA A 256 2.38 13.84 7.18
CA ALA A 256 1.00 13.96 6.73
C ALA A 256 0.66 15.36 6.16
N ASP A 257 1.34 16.41 6.63
CA ASP A 257 1.12 17.79 6.18
C ASP A 257 1.95 18.17 4.92
N VAL A 258 2.97 17.39 4.58
CA VAL A 258 3.87 17.67 3.44
C VAL A 258 3.12 17.83 2.11
N PRO A 259 2.17 16.97 1.73
CA PRO A 259 1.49 17.10 0.43
C PRO A 259 0.80 18.45 0.25
N GLY A 260 0.12 18.97 1.28
CA GLY A 260 -0.55 20.27 1.24
C GLY A 260 0.41 21.46 1.03
N ASN A 261 1.68 21.29 1.37
CA ASN A 261 2.74 22.29 1.26
C ASN A 261 3.66 22.09 0.05
N THR A 262 3.51 20.98 -0.67
CA THR A 262 4.31 20.66 -1.86
C THR A 262 4.02 21.64 -2.99
N LYS A 263 5.07 22.18 -3.64
CA LYS A 263 4.96 23.20 -4.70
C LYS A 263 5.43 22.74 -6.07
N VAL A 264 6.09 21.59 -6.13
CA VAL A 264 6.53 21.00 -7.41
C VAL A 264 5.48 19.98 -7.89
N PRO A 265 5.34 19.78 -9.21
CA PRO A 265 4.52 18.72 -9.76
C PRO A 265 4.91 17.35 -9.21
N VAL A 266 3.91 16.51 -8.92
CA VAL A 266 4.13 15.14 -8.45
C VAL A 266 3.40 14.16 -9.35
N TYR A 267 4.08 13.10 -9.77
CA TYR A 267 3.46 11.94 -10.39
C TYR A 267 3.33 10.84 -9.34
N ILE A 268 2.10 10.57 -8.93
CA ILE A 268 1.76 9.49 -8.01
C ILE A 268 1.29 8.29 -8.83
N ILE A 269 1.90 7.14 -8.61
CA ILE A 269 1.48 5.87 -9.19
C ILE A 269 1.19 4.91 -8.05
N ASP A 270 0.03 4.29 -8.08
CA ASP A 270 -0.35 3.28 -7.12
C ASP A 270 -1.25 2.23 -7.78
N ALA A 271 -1.72 1.26 -7.03
CA ALA A 271 -2.47 0.14 -7.59
C ALA A 271 -3.60 -0.31 -6.68
N TRP A 272 -4.65 -0.89 -7.29
CA TRP A 272 -5.83 -1.36 -6.55
C TRP A 272 -5.48 -2.34 -5.43
N TYR A 273 -4.42 -3.13 -5.60
CA TYR A 273 -4.03 -4.16 -4.64
C TYR A 273 -2.67 -3.89 -3.98
N ASP A 274 -2.26 -2.62 -3.94
CA ASP A 274 -1.13 -2.19 -3.13
C ASP A 274 -1.56 -1.93 -1.68
N HIS A 275 -0.74 -2.34 -0.73
CA HIS A 275 -1.03 -2.16 0.70
C HIS A 275 -0.86 -0.73 1.21
N HIS A 276 -0.29 0.18 0.41
CA HIS A 276 -0.24 1.60 0.69
C HIS A 276 -1.32 2.41 -0.04
N PHE A 277 -2.12 1.78 -0.90
CA PHE A 277 -3.08 2.46 -1.77
C PHE A 277 -3.98 3.46 -1.01
N GLY A 278 -4.59 3.05 0.11
CA GLY A 278 -5.44 3.96 0.89
C GLY A 278 -4.69 5.19 1.41
N SER A 279 -3.40 5.04 1.78
CA SER A 279 -2.53 6.14 2.16
C SER A 279 -2.15 7.03 0.98
N ALA A 280 -1.84 6.45 -0.18
CA ALA A 280 -1.48 7.18 -1.39
C ALA A 280 -2.65 8.04 -1.91
N ILE A 281 -3.87 7.53 -1.86
CA ILE A 281 -5.08 8.29 -2.22
C ILE A 281 -5.31 9.47 -1.27
N ASN A 282 -5.15 9.28 0.04
CA ASN A 282 -5.21 10.37 1.01
C ASN A 282 -4.13 11.42 0.74
N THR A 283 -2.93 10.99 0.36
CA THR A 283 -1.83 11.87 -0.02
C THR A 283 -2.17 12.72 -1.25
N TYR A 284 -2.68 12.10 -2.32
CA TYR A 284 -3.14 12.83 -3.51
C TYR A 284 -4.26 13.82 -3.16
N ALA A 285 -5.24 13.40 -2.37
CA ALA A 285 -6.34 14.27 -1.93
C ALA A 285 -5.83 15.49 -1.16
N SER A 286 -4.74 15.35 -0.40
CA SER A 286 -4.15 16.41 0.43
C SER A 286 -3.26 17.39 -0.35
N LEU A 287 -2.90 17.12 -1.61
CA LEU A 287 -2.21 18.10 -2.46
C LEU A 287 -3.06 19.35 -2.65
N SER A 288 -2.41 20.53 -2.70
CA SER A 288 -3.11 21.76 -3.06
C SER A 288 -3.67 21.69 -4.48
N GLU A 289 -4.75 22.43 -4.78
CA GLU A 289 -5.32 22.47 -6.13
C GLU A 289 -4.33 23.03 -7.16
N GLU A 290 -3.46 23.95 -6.75
CA GLU A 290 -2.36 24.46 -7.58
C GLU A 290 -1.38 23.32 -7.96
N THR A 291 -0.98 22.49 -7.00
CA THR A 291 -0.09 21.36 -7.25
C THR A 291 -0.79 20.27 -8.08
N LYS A 292 -2.05 19.94 -7.77
CA LYS A 292 -2.85 18.98 -8.55
C LYS A 292 -3.01 19.37 -10.00
N ALA A 293 -3.13 20.68 -10.30
CA ALA A 293 -3.27 21.18 -11.67
C ALA A 293 -2.10 20.78 -12.59
N HIS A 294 -0.96 20.45 -12.00
CA HIS A 294 0.28 20.08 -12.70
C HIS A 294 0.80 18.69 -12.30
N SER A 295 -0.04 17.87 -11.67
CA SER A 295 0.35 16.56 -11.18
C SER A 295 -0.41 15.43 -11.89
N TRP A 296 0.20 14.25 -11.89
CA TRP A 296 -0.39 13.04 -12.44
C TRP A 296 -0.71 12.03 -11.35
N LEU A 297 -1.82 11.31 -11.53
CA LEU A 297 -2.21 10.16 -10.74
C LEU A 297 -2.56 9.01 -11.67
N ASP A 298 -1.87 7.91 -11.58
CA ASP A 298 -2.20 6.66 -12.27
C ASP A 298 -2.47 5.57 -11.22
N ILE A 299 -3.62 4.89 -11.34
CA ILE A 299 -3.99 3.76 -10.46
C ILE A 299 -4.18 2.53 -11.35
N GLY A 300 -3.28 1.58 -11.21
CA GLY A 300 -3.25 0.38 -12.04
C GLY A 300 -3.84 -0.86 -11.38
N CYS A 301 -3.78 -1.97 -12.10
CA CYS A 301 -4.21 -3.28 -11.61
C CYS A 301 -3.00 -4.18 -11.33
N TRP A 302 -2.25 -3.83 -10.32
CA TRP A 302 -1.10 -4.60 -9.83
C TRP A 302 -0.98 -4.54 -8.32
N ASN A 303 -0.03 -5.28 -7.79
CA ASN A 303 0.35 -5.27 -6.39
C ASN A 303 1.53 -4.32 -6.13
N HIS A 304 2.06 -4.32 -4.90
CA HIS A 304 3.19 -3.49 -4.49
C HIS A 304 4.46 -3.67 -5.36
N MET A 305 4.63 -4.83 -5.96
CA MET A 305 5.79 -5.14 -6.81
C MET A 305 5.51 -4.88 -8.30
N SER A 306 4.49 -4.09 -8.62
CA SER A 306 4.03 -3.79 -9.99
C SER A 306 3.70 -5.04 -10.81
N GLN A 307 3.32 -6.13 -10.15
CA GLN A 307 2.92 -7.37 -10.81
C GLN A 307 1.41 -7.39 -11.01
N PRO A 308 0.93 -7.80 -12.19
CA PRO A 308 -0.50 -8.03 -12.41
C PRO A 308 -1.07 -9.00 -11.39
N CYS A 309 -2.25 -8.69 -10.85
CA CYS A 309 -2.83 -9.48 -9.78
C CYS A 309 -4.33 -9.76 -10.00
N ILE A 310 -4.64 -10.31 -11.18
CA ILE A 310 -5.98 -10.75 -11.56
C ILE A 310 -5.89 -12.22 -11.97
N ALA A 311 -6.77 -13.06 -11.42
CA ALA A 311 -6.80 -14.51 -11.70
C ALA A 311 -7.83 -14.93 -12.76
N TRP A 312 -8.45 -13.99 -13.45
CA TRP A 312 -9.39 -14.30 -14.55
C TRP A 312 -8.96 -13.64 -15.85
N GLY A 313 -9.14 -14.36 -16.97
CA GLY A 313 -8.96 -13.85 -18.32
C GLY A 313 -7.56 -13.35 -18.67
N GLU A 314 -7.37 -12.85 -19.88
CA GLU A 314 -6.16 -12.19 -20.33
C GLU A 314 -6.33 -10.67 -20.18
N GLN A 315 -5.28 -10.02 -19.72
CA GLN A 315 -5.20 -8.57 -19.57
C GLN A 315 -4.31 -8.02 -20.66
N HIS A 316 -4.88 -7.29 -21.61
CA HIS A 316 -4.15 -6.78 -22.78
C HIS A 316 -3.66 -5.33 -22.59
N ASN A 317 -4.30 -4.57 -21.68
CA ASN A 317 -4.13 -3.13 -21.56
C ASN A 317 -3.59 -2.68 -20.20
N LEU A 318 -2.85 -3.53 -19.48
CA LEU A 318 -2.35 -3.19 -18.16
C LEU A 318 -1.27 -2.10 -18.15
N GLU A 319 -0.57 -1.89 -19.24
CA GLU A 319 0.52 -0.92 -19.35
C GLU A 319 1.52 -1.04 -18.17
N ASN A 320 2.11 -2.20 -18.00
CA ASN A 320 3.12 -2.43 -16.97
C ASN A 320 4.39 -1.63 -17.29
N GLY A 321 5.09 -1.19 -16.24
CA GLY A 321 6.41 -0.59 -16.37
C GLY A 321 6.49 0.82 -15.78
N ASP A 322 7.28 0.94 -14.71
CA ASP A 322 7.51 2.21 -14.04
C ASP A 322 8.59 3.05 -14.73
N ILE A 323 9.54 2.39 -15.43
CA ILE A 323 10.65 3.08 -16.11
C ILE A 323 10.12 3.88 -17.31
N HIS A 324 9.19 3.32 -18.07
CA HIS A 324 8.54 4.03 -19.17
C HIS A 324 7.84 5.30 -18.67
N ARG A 325 7.06 5.19 -17.60
CA ARG A 325 6.35 6.33 -16.98
C ARG A 325 7.31 7.36 -16.40
N MET A 326 8.39 6.90 -15.78
CA MET A 326 9.45 7.77 -15.26
C MET A 326 10.09 8.59 -16.38
N LEU A 327 10.44 7.98 -17.50
CA LEU A 327 11.04 8.69 -18.62
C LEU A 327 10.06 9.65 -19.28
N GLU A 328 8.78 9.26 -19.49
CA GLU A 328 7.73 10.16 -19.98
C GLU A 328 7.63 11.42 -19.12
N TRP A 329 7.56 11.24 -17.79
CA TRP A 329 7.43 12.32 -16.82
C TRP A 329 8.64 13.26 -16.81
N PHE A 330 9.84 12.70 -16.71
CA PHE A 330 11.04 13.54 -16.59
C PHE A 330 11.53 14.08 -17.93
N ASP A 331 11.28 13.44 -19.05
CA ASP A 331 11.52 14.04 -20.37
C ASP A 331 10.63 15.27 -20.56
N LEU A 332 9.36 15.21 -20.15
CA LEU A 332 8.46 16.37 -20.19
C LEU A 332 8.99 17.53 -19.34
N LEU A 333 9.32 17.27 -18.07
CA LEU A 333 9.71 18.30 -17.10
C LEU A 333 11.12 18.82 -17.31
N LEU A 334 12.11 17.94 -17.52
CA LEU A 334 13.53 18.30 -17.42
C LEU A 334 14.17 18.55 -18.78
N LYS A 335 13.79 17.80 -19.82
CA LYS A 335 14.34 17.98 -21.18
C LYS A 335 13.49 18.93 -22.03
N GLN A 336 12.17 18.71 -22.10
CA GLN A 336 11.27 19.61 -22.83
C GLN A 336 10.97 20.90 -22.05
N LYS A 337 11.23 20.92 -20.73
CA LYS A 337 10.99 22.05 -19.82
C LYS A 337 9.55 22.54 -19.88
N LYS A 338 8.60 21.60 -19.97
CA LYS A 338 7.17 21.86 -20.02
C LYS A 338 6.52 21.59 -18.68
N GLN A 339 5.56 22.44 -18.32
CA GLN A 339 4.68 22.19 -17.19
C GLN A 339 3.64 21.14 -17.60
N PRO A 340 3.48 20.04 -16.84
CA PRO A 340 2.44 19.06 -17.14
C PRO A 340 1.05 19.64 -16.90
N GLU A 341 0.08 19.16 -17.65
CA GLU A 341 -1.33 19.36 -17.35
C GLU A 341 -1.81 18.24 -16.40
N LYS A 342 -2.81 18.52 -15.58
CA LYS A 342 -3.42 17.54 -14.68
C LYS A 342 -3.82 16.28 -15.45
N ARG A 343 -3.44 15.11 -14.93
CA ARG A 343 -3.85 13.80 -15.45
C ARG A 343 -4.25 12.88 -14.30
N VAL A 344 -5.44 12.33 -14.35
CA VAL A 344 -5.92 11.28 -13.45
C VAL A 344 -6.35 10.11 -14.30
N ARG A 345 -5.68 8.98 -14.20
CA ARG A 345 -6.02 7.75 -14.92
C ARG A 345 -6.22 6.61 -13.96
N THR A 346 -7.23 5.82 -14.20
CA THR A 346 -7.47 4.57 -13.47
C THR A 346 -7.71 3.42 -14.43
N TYR A 347 -7.14 2.27 -14.10
CA TYR A 347 -7.49 1.04 -14.81
C TYR A 347 -8.86 0.55 -14.33
N VAL A 348 -9.80 0.39 -15.27
CA VAL A 348 -11.15 -0.08 -14.98
C VAL A 348 -11.18 -1.60 -15.02
N MET A 349 -11.35 -2.19 -13.85
CA MET A 349 -11.46 -3.63 -13.69
C MET A 349 -12.68 -4.16 -14.45
N ARG A 350 -12.56 -5.32 -15.10
CA ARG A 350 -13.57 -5.98 -15.94
C ARG A 350 -13.85 -5.29 -17.29
N GLU A 351 -13.28 -4.11 -17.55
CA GLU A 351 -13.32 -3.46 -18.87
C GLU A 351 -11.98 -3.55 -19.61
N ASP A 352 -10.91 -3.99 -18.93
CA ASP A 352 -9.54 -4.10 -19.46
C ASP A 352 -9.10 -2.82 -20.19
N ARG A 353 -9.30 -1.67 -19.58
CA ARG A 353 -8.93 -0.37 -20.15
C ARG A 353 -8.60 0.68 -19.11
N TRP A 354 -7.76 1.62 -19.51
CA TRP A 354 -7.54 2.86 -18.78
C TRP A 354 -8.62 3.88 -19.09
N LYS A 355 -9.04 4.62 -18.06
CA LYS A 355 -9.99 5.72 -18.16
C LYS A 355 -9.35 6.97 -17.56
N THR A 356 -9.41 8.07 -18.30
CA THR A 356 -9.06 9.39 -17.78
C THR A 356 -10.26 10.01 -17.09
N LEU A 357 -10.07 10.49 -15.88
CA LEU A 357 -11.09 11.11 -15.03
C LEU A 357 -10.73 12.58 -14.79
N GLU A 358 -11.73 13.39 -14.48
CA GLU A 358 -11.52 14.81 -14.12
C GLU A 358 -10.84 14.96 -12.76
N ALA A 359 -11.12 14.05 -11.83
CA ALA A 359 -10.58 14.06 -10.47
C ALA A 359 -10.60 12.65 -9.86
N TRP A 360 -9.86 12.47 -8.79
CA TRP A 360 -10.00 11.36 -7.86
C TRP A 360 -10.09 11.91 -6.41
N PRO A 361 -11.06 11.45 -5.59
CA PRO A 361 -12.13 10.51 -5.97
C PRO A 361 -12.97 11.00 -7.14
N ALA A 362 -13.46 10.08 -7.98
CA ALA A 362 -14.38 10.41 -9.04
C ALA A 362 -15.70 10.94 -8.47
N PRO A 363 -16.37 11.92 -9.11
CA PRO A 363 -17.67 12.34 -8.67
C PRO A 363 -18.65 11.17 -8.68
N VAL A 364 -19.35 10.95 -7.58
CA VAL A 364 -20.40 9.92 -7.48
C VAL A 364 -21.64 10.41 -8.21
N SER A 365 -22.03 9.73 -9.29
CA SER A 365 -23.24 10.05 -10.06
C SER A 365 -24.50 9.58 -9.33
N ARG A 366 -24.42 8.39 -8.72
CA ARG A 366 -25.51 7.74 -7.99
C ARG A 366 -24.94 6.79 -6.95
N THR A 367 -25.62 6.66 -5.82
CA THR A 367 -25.33 5.63 -4.83
C THR A 367 -26.40 4.55 -4.91
N GLU A 368 -26.00 3.28 -4.98
CA GLU A 368 -26.89 2.14 -4.92
C GLU A 368 -26.76 1.42 -3.59
N LYS A 369 -27.89 0.98 -3.03
CA LYS A 369 -27.94 0.19 -1.79
C LYS A 369 -28.50 -1.17 -2.08
N LEU A 370 -27.81 -2.19 -1.55
CA LEU A 370 -28.27 -3.58 -1.56
C LEU A 370 -28.39 -4.05 -0.11
N TYR A 371 -29.62 -4.33 0.33
CA TYR A 371 -29.91 -4.75 1.70
C TYR A 371 -29.67 -6.23 1.89
N LEU A 372 -29.16 -6.59 3.07
CA LEU A 372 -28.92 -7.97 3.43
C LEU A 372 -30.26 -8.67 3.76
N GLY A 373 -30.54 -9.78 3.04
CA GLY A 373 -31.59 -10.74 3.36
C GLY A 373 -31.03 -11.96 4.08
N GLU A 374 -31.78 -13.05 4.15
CA GLU A 374 -31.30 -14.29 4.81
C GLU A 374 -30.01 -14.83 4.14
N THR A 375 -29.99 -14.93 2.81
CA THR A 375 -28.83 -15.34 2.00
C THR A 375 -28.70 -14.48 0.74
N THR A 376 -29.44 -13.38 0.67
CA THR A 376 -29.58 -12.58 -0.55
C THR A 376 -29.17 -11.12 -0.33
N LEU A 377 -28.77 -10.45 -1.42
CA LEU A 377 -28.66 -8.99 -1.50
C LEU A 377 -29.86 -8.46 -2.31
N ASN A 378 -30.66 -7.59 -1.73
CA ASN A 378 -31.94 -7.15 -2.25
C ASN A 378 -32.02 -5.63 -2.40
N ALA A 379 -32.89 -5.14 -3.30
CA ALA A 379 -33.18 -3.70 -3.40
C ALA A 379 -33.97 -3.18 -2.18
N GLU A 380 -34.75 -4.02 -1.52
CA GLU A 380 -35.57 -3.68 -0.35
C GLU A 380 -35.08 -4.42 0.90
N PRO A 381 -35.20 -3.81 2.10
CA PRO A 381 -34.81 -4.44 3.34
C PRO A 381 -35.67 -5.66 3.68
N ALA A 382 -35.07 -6.66 4.31
CA ALA A 382 -35.75 -7.86 4.81
C ALA A 382 -35.53 -7.99 6.32
N GLU A 383 -36.53 -8.45 7.05
CA GLU A 383 -36.43 -8.74 8.48
C GLU A 383 -35.73 -10.05 8.75
N GLY A 384 -35.05 -10.16 9.89
CA GLY A 384 -34.40 -11.39 10.33
C GLY A 384 -33.03 -11.16 10.94
N GLU A 385 -32.26 -12.23 11.06
CA GLU A 385 -30.89 -12.21 11.57
C GLU A 385 -30.07 -13.36 10.98
N ARG A 386 -28.76 -13.15 10.87
CA ARG A 386 -27.77 -14.20 10.59
C ARG A 386 -26.81 -14.29 11.76
N THR A 387 -26.42 -15.49 12.13
CA THR A 387 -25.52 -15.75 13.26
C THR A 387 -24.36 -16.63 12.84
N PHE A 388 -23.21 -16.41 13.47
CA PHE A 388 -22.04 -17.28 13.35
C PHE A 388 -21.20 -17.23 14.62
N VAL A 389 -20.29 -18.19 14.76
CA VAL A 389 -19.38 -18.27 15.91
C VAL A 389 -17.97 -17.93 15.44
N TYR A 390 -17.36 -16.95 16.06
CA TYR A 390 -15.98 -16.56 15.79
C TYR A 390 -15.04 -17.07 16.89
N ASP A 391 -14.09 -17.91 16.48
CA ASP A 391 -12.98 -18.40 17.30
C ASP A 391 -11.66 -17.78 16.82
N PRO A 392 -11.03 -16.89 17.60
CA PRO A 392 -9.75 -16.28 17.22
C PRO A 392 -8.57 -17.25 17.04
N GLU A 393 -8.69 -18.49 17.53
CA GLU A 393 -7.66 -19.52 17.34
C GLU A 393 -7.69 -20.15 15.93
N THR A 394 -8.80 -19.99 15.23
CA THR A 394 -9.01 -20.52 13.87
C THR A 394 -9.47 -19.44 12.91
N PRO A 395 -8.72 -18.33 12.75
CA PRO A 395 -9.17 -17.19 11.94
C PRO A 395 -9.35 -17.55 10.47
N VAL A 396 -10.23 -16.81 9.79
CA VAL A 396 -10.40 -16.89 8.33
C VAL A 396 -9.10 -16.48 7.66
N PRO A 397 -8.52 -17.33 6.79
CA PRO A 397 -7.28 -16.98 6.09
C PRO A 397 -7.51 -15.88 5.05
N SER A 398 -6.57 -14.96 4.96
CA SER A 398 -6.55 -13.95 3.89
C SER A 398 -6.37 -14.60 2.54
N HIS A 399 -7.23 -14.23 1.58
CA HIS A 399 -7.18 -14.71 0.20
C HIS A 399 -7.75 -13.66 -0.74
N GLY A 400 -6.91 -13.15 -1.65
CA GLY A 400 -7.28 -12.03 -2.52
C GLY A 400 -7.36 -10.70 -1.76
N ALA A 401 -6.21 -10.11 -1.46
CA ALA A 401 -6.08 -8.92 -0.62
C ALA A 401 -5.03 -7.94 -1.17
N GLU A 402 -4.86 -6.81 -0.51
CA GLU A 402 -3.81 -5.83 -0.78
C GLU A 402 -2.49 -6.18 -0.06
N SER A 403 -2.03 -7.41 -0.14
CA SER A 403 -0.84 -7.83 0.59
C SER A 403 0.25 -8.33 -0.34
N VAL A 404 1.51 -8.08 -0.01
CA VAL A 404 2.64 -8.47 -0.85
C VAL A 404 3.90 -8.85 -0.13
N LEU A 405 4.13 -8.37 1.08
CA LEU A 405 5.42 -8.60 1.75
C LEU A 405 5.60 -10.02 2.24
N THR A 406 4.59 -10.86 2.10
CA THR A 406 4.69 -12.26 2.47
C THR A 406 4.12 -13.14 1.37
N THR A 407 4.79 -14.22 1.07
CA THR A 407 4.35 -15.26 0.12
C THR A 407 3.14 -16.06 0.62
N ILE A 408 2.54 -15.67 1.75
CA ILE A 408 1.51 -16.42 2.46
C ILE A 408 0.11 -15.90 2.12
N ALA A 409 -0.04 -14.58 1.90
CA ALA A 409 -1.29 -14.00 1.44
C ALA A 409 -1.17 -13.69 -0.05
N GLU A 410 -1.96 -14.36 -0.86
CA GLU A 410 -2.03 -14.11 -2.29
C GLU A 410 -2.76 -12.77 -2.52
N ALA A 411 -2.04 -11.81 -3.11
CA ALA A 411 -2.59 -10.48 -3.42
C ALA A 411 -3.44 -10.50 -4.69
N GLY A 412 -4.39 -9.58 -4.78
CA GLY A 412 -5.16 -9.34 -5.98
C GLY A 412 -6.58 -9.86 -5.94
N SER A 413 -7.18 -9.96 -7.11
CA SER A 413 -8.51 -10.52 -7.31
C SER A 413 -8.40 -11.98 -7.72
N LEU A 414 -8.73 -12.87 -6.80
CA LEU A 414 -8.52 -14.30 -6.90
C LEU A 414 -9.85 -15.05 -6.88
N LEU A 415 -9.83 -16.30 -7.35
CA LEU A 415 -10.97 -17.20 -7.28
C LEU A 415 -11.31 -17.49 -5.82
N GLN A 416 -12.50 -17.13 -5.41
CA GLN A 416 -12.99 -17.29 -4.04
C GLN A 416 -13.71 -18.63 -3.84
N PRO A 417 -13.72 -19.19 -2.62
CA PRO A 417 -14.46 -20.39 -2.31
C PRO A 417 -15.99 -20.18 -2.43
N GLU A 418 -16.74 -21.26 -2.35
CA GLU A 418 -18.22 -21.25 -2.39
C GLU A 418 -18.83 -20.43 -1.25
N PRO A 419 -20.06 -19.91 -1.42
CA PRO A 419 -20.79 -19.24 -0.34
C PRO A 419 -20.86 -20.10 0.93
N ASP A 420 -20.80 -19.46 2.12
CA ASP A 420 -20.84 -20.13 3.43
C ASP A 420 -19.82 -21.29 3.58
N TYR A 421 -18.65 -21.19 2.95
CA TYR A 421 -17.62 -22.27 2.91
C TYR A 421 -17.03 -22.62 4.28
N ARG A 422 -17.25 -21.77 5.27
CA ARG A 422 -16.86 -21.94 6.68
C ARG A 422 -18.04 -21.59 7.57
N PRO A 423 -18.15 -22.20 8.77
CA PRO A 423 -19.23 -21.89 9.72
C PRO A 423 -19.14 -20.47 10.32
N ASP A 424 -17.98 -19.79 10.18
CA ASP A 424 -17.71 -18.43 10.63
C ASP A 424 -17.70 -17.40 9.48
N VAL A 425 -18.21 -17.78 8.30
CA VAL A 425 -18.43 -16.90 7.15
C VAL A 425 -19.88 -16.99 6.73
N VAL A 426 -20.58 -15.86 6.64
CA VAL A 426 -21.96 -15.79 6.16
C VAL A 426 -22.02 -15.01 4.86
N SER A 427 -22.67 -15.58 3.85
CA SER A 427 -22.70 -15.08 2.49
C SER A 427 -24.07 -14.57 2.08
N PHE A 428 -24.10 -13.52 1.27
CA PHE A 428 -25.29 -12.89 0.70
C PHE A 428 -25.08 -12.67 -0.80
N VAL A 429 -26.00 -13.12 -1.65
CA VAL A 429 -25.83 -13.08 -3.11
C VAL A 429 -27.00 -12.35 -3.77
N SER A 430 -26.71 -11.44 -4.69
CA SER A 430 -27.75 -10.71 -5.45
C SER A 430 -28.35 -11.60 -6.55
N ALA A 431 -29.49 -11.18 -7.08
CA ALA A 431 -29.93 -11.64 -8.41
C ALA A 431 -28.90 -11.24 -9.49
N PRO A 432 -28.85 -11.96 -10.64
CA PRO A 432 -28.04 -11.56 -11.77
C PRO A 432 -28.40 -10.14 -12.25
N LEU A 433 -27.37 -9.33 -12.49
CA LEU A 433 -27.55 -7.96 -12.96
C LEU A 433 -28.07 -7.90 -14.40
N GLU A 434 -29.08 -7.10 -14.65
CA GLU A 434 -29.59 -6.87 -16.02
C GLU A 434 -28.68 -5.95 -16.84
N LYS A 435 -27.96 -5.03 -16.16
CA LYS A 435 -27.08 -4.02 -16.76
C LYS A 435 -25.75 -3.98 -16.02
N ALA A 436 -24.73 -3.46 -16.73
CA ALA A 436 -23.45 -3.21 -16.11
C ALA A 436 -23.58 -2.23 -14.94
N LEU A 437 -22.81 -2.47 -13.86
CA LEU A 437 -22.78 -1.67 -12.66
C LEU A 437 -21.40 -1.05 -12.47
N PRO A 438 -21.19 0.24 -12.81
CA PRO A 438 -19.88 0.89 -12.79
C PRO A 438 -19.55 1.42 -11.37
N ILE A 439 -19.03 0.57 -10.51
CA ILE A 439 -18.56 0.94 -9.17
C ILE A 439 -17.29 1.77 -9.30
N CYS A 440 -17.28 2.99 -8.75
CA CYS A 440 -16.11 3.85 -8.77
C CYS A 440 -16.06 4.70 -7.50
N GLY A 441 -15.10 4.41 -6.62
CA GLY A 441 -14.93 5.03 -5.32
C GLY A 441 -14.97 4.05 -4.16
N GLN A 442 -15.23 4.55 -2.95
CA GLN A 442 -15.20 3.78 -1.71
C GLN A 442 -16.50 3.01 -1.48
N ILE A 443 -16.40 1.67 -1.44
CA ILE A 443 -17.51 0.78 -1.06
C ILE A 443 -17.66 0.77 0.45
N LYS A 444 -18.91 0.79 0.95
CA LYS A 444 -19.21 0.71 2.38
C LYS A 444 -20.20 -0.41 2.67
N VAL A 445 -19.96 -1.14 3.76
CA VAL A 445 -20.88 -2.14 4.26
C VAL A 445 -21.33 -1.74 5.66
N HIS A 446 -22.60 -1.36 5.77
CA HIS A 446 -23.23 -0.99 7.02
C HIS A 446 -23.88 -2.24 7.64
N LEU A 447 -23.62 -2.50 8.90
CA LEU A 447 -24.17 -3.65 9.62
C LEU A 447 -24.72 -3.22 10.99
N ASN A 448 -25.95 -3.63 11.29
CA ASN A 448 -26.43 -3.68 12.65
C ASN A 448 -26.01 -5.03 13.25
N VAL A 449 -25.18 -5.00 14.30
CA VAL A 449 -24.60 -6.22 14.87
C VAL A 449 -24.86 -6.33 16.37
N SER A 450 -24.77 -7.54 16.88
CA SER A 450 -24.77 -7.82 18.32
C SER A 450 -23.82 -8.97 18.61
N THR A 451 -23.16 -8.95 19.76
CA THR A 451 -22.25 -10.01 20.21
C THR A 451 -22.36 -10.18 21.73
N ASP A 452 -21.93 -11.33 22.24
CA ASP A 452 -21.87 -11.63 23.67
C ASP A 452 -20.55 -11.22 24.37
N VAL A 453 -19.66 -10.55 23.62
CA VAL A 453 -18.36 -10.07 24.11
C VAL A 453 -18.32 -8.54 24.15
N ASP A 454 -17.32 -7.95 24.82
CA ASP A 454 -17.22 -6.50 25.05
C ASP A 454 -16.59 -5.72 23.89
N ASP A 455 -15.91 -6.40 22.97
CA ASP A 455 -15.46 -5.88 21.65
C ASP A 455 -15.17 -7.04 20.73
N THR A 456 -15.29 -6.82 19.42
CA THR A 456 -15.00 -7.81 18.38
C THR A 456 -14.85 -7.14 17.00
N ALA A 457 -14.32 -7.88 16.05
CA ALA A 457 -14.18 -7.42 14.67
C ALA A 457 -15.30 -7.95 13.75
N PHE A 458 -15.54 -7.19 12.68
CA PHE A 458 -16.36 -7.64 11.54
C PHE A 458 -15.60 -7.35 10.24
N THR A 459 -15.50 -8.36 9.38
CA THR A 459 -14.96 -8.22 8.02
C THR A 459 -16.08 -8.25 7.01
N ALA A 460 -15.87 -7.63 5.87
CA ALA A 460 -16.73 -7.72 4.71
C ALA A 460 -15.87 -7.86 3.45
N LYS A 461 -16.24 -8.79 2.56
CA LYS A 461 -15.56 -8.99 1.26
C LYS A 461 -16.61 -9.02 0.16
N LEU A 462 -16.56 -8.02 -0.73
CA LEU A 462 -17.44 -7.93 -1.89
C LEU A 462 -16.79 -8.63 -3.09
N MET A 463 -17.58 -9.38 -3.84
CA MET A 463 -17.17 -10.18 -4.99
C MET A 463 -18.10 -10.00 -6.17
N GLU A 464 -17.57 -10.17 -7.38
CA GLU A 464 -18.36 -10.45 -8.58
C GLU A 464 -18.43 -11.97 -8.78
N VAL A 465 -19.63 -12.51 -8.85
CA VAL A 465 -19.90 -13.90 -9.25
C VAL A 465 -20.20 -13.90 -10.74
N PHE A 466 -19.34 -14.51 -11.53
CA PHE A 466 -19.49 -14.58 -12.98
C PHE A 466 -20.66 -15.49 -13.40
N PRO A 467 -21.16 -15.38 -14.64
CA PRO A 467 -22.25 -16.24 -15.11
C PRO A 467 -21.97 -17.74 -15.06
N ASP A 468 -20.70 -18.14 -15.01
CA ASP A 468 -20.26 -19.53 -14.86
C ASP A 468 -20.17 -20.02 -13.41
N GLY A 469 -20.53 -19.15 -12.44
CA GLY A 469 -20.53 -19.44 -11.00
C GLY A 469 -19.21 -19.12 -10.29
N ARG A 470 -18.12 -18.80 -10.98
CA ARG A 470 -16.85 -18.44 -10.36
C ARG A 470 -16.95 -17.05 -9.72
N ALA A 471 -16.53 -16.93 -8.46
CA ALA A 471 -16.52 -15.66 -7.74
C ALA A 471 -15.10 -15.11 -7.62
N TYR A 472 -14.93 -13.80 -7.82
CA TYR A 472 -13.67 -13.09 -7.65
C TYR A 472 -13.86 -11.86 -6.77
N ASN A 473 -12.94 -11.66 -5.82
CA ASN A 473 -13.04 -10.52 -4.92
C ASN A 473 -12.82 -9.19 -5.63
N ILE A 474 -13.71 -8.26 -5.36
CA ILE A 474 -13.58 -6.85 -5.75
C ILE A 474 -12.73 -6.14 -4.71
N ARG A 475 -13.17 -6.18 -3.45
CA ARG A 475 -12.51 -5.53 -2.32
C ARG A 475 -12.94 -6.16 -1.00
N GLY A 476 -12.08 -6.09 0.00
CA GLY A 476 -12.36 -6.43 1.38
C GLY A 476 -12.11 -5.27 2.33
N GLY A 477 -12.51 -5.45 3.59
CA GLY A 477 -12.25 -4.52 4.67
C GLY A 477 -12.64 -5.09 6.02
N ILE A 478 -12.27 -4.38 7.09
CA ILE A 478 -12.50 -4.78 8.47
C ILE A 478 -12.85 -3.57 9.33
N THR A 479 -13.62 -3.80 10.38
CA THR A 479 -13.84 -2.84 11.45
C THR A 479 -13.96 -3.56 12.80
N THR A 480 -13.87 -2.81 13.91
CA THR A 480 -14.21 -3.28 15.25
C THR A 480 -15.40 -2.49 15.79
N ILE A 481 -16.14 -3.06 16.74
CA ILE A 481 -17.24 -2.32 17.38
C ILE A 481 -16.68 -1.06 18.04
N ALA A 482 -15.55 -1.18 18.77
CA ALA A 482 -14.93 -0.05 19.46
C ALA A 482 -14.50 1.08 18.52
N ALA A 483 -14.07 0.77 17.29
CA ALA A 483 -13.65 1.78 16.31
C ALA A 483 -14.82 2.59 15.72
N ASP A 484 -16.01 2.03 15.71
CA ASP A 484 -17.23 2.68 15.18
C ASP A 484 -18.11 3.31 16.27
N LEU A 485 -17.78 3.09 17.55
CA LEU A 485 -18.44 3.79 18.65
C LEU A 485 -17.92 5.23 18.79
N PRO A 486 -18.77 6.15 19.25
CA PRO A 486 -18.30 7.48 19.64
C PRO A 486 -17.17 7.42 20.69
N GLU A 487 -16.25 8.36 20.62
CA GLU A 487 -15.10 8.41 21.52
C GLU A 487 -15.53 8.36 22.99
N GLY A 488 -14.86 7.52 23.78
CA GLY A 488 -15.12 7.32 25.20
C GLY A 488 -16.31 6.40 25.51
N GLN A 489 -17.02 5.89 24.51
CA GLN A 489 -18.05 4.89 24.71
C GLN A 489 -17.50 3.47 24.64
N THR A 490 -18.12 2.56 25.37
CA THR A 490 -17.83 1.12 25.38
C THR A 490 -19.07 0.33 24.97
N TYR A 491 -18.86 -0.78 24.29
CA TYR A 491 -19.96 -1.67 23.92
C TYR A 491 -20.44 -2.48 25.14
N THR A 492 -21.75 -2.66 25.22
CA THR A 492 -22.36 -3.54 26.21
C THR A 492 -22.80 -4.83 25.50
N PRO A 493 -22.29 -6.01 25.90
CA PRO A 493 -22.65 -7.28 25.30
C PRO A 493 -24.15 -7.49 25.19
N GLY A 494 -24.62 -8.01 24.04
CA GLY A 494 -26.01 -8.23 23.73
C GLY A 494 -26.80 -7.02 23.22
N GLN A 495 -26.26 -5.82 23.28
CA GLN A 495 -26.90 -4.65 22.66
C GLN A 495 -26.65 -4.61 21.15
N THR A 496 -27.48 -3.87 20.43
CA THR A 496 -27.23 -3.60 19.01
C THR A 496 -26.20 -2.47 18.86
N ALA A 497 -25.15 -2.74 18.10
CA ALA A 497 -24.20 -1.74 17.63
C ALA A 497 -24.35 -1.54 16.12
N LYS A 498 -24.00 -0.35 15.63
CA LYS A 498 -23.87 -0.06 14.20
C LYS A 498 -22.39 -0.01 13.86
N VAL A 499 -21.98 -0.80 12.89
CA VAL A 499 -20.61 -0.80 12.39
C VAL A 499 -20.61 -0.53 10.89
N CYS A 500 -19.49 0.06 10.40
CA CYS A 500 -19.29 0.35 8.99
C CYS A 500 -17.92 -0.15 8.54
N VAL A 501 -17.92 -1.20 7.71
CA VAL A 501 -16.71 -1.64 7.02
C VAL A 501 -16.52 -0.72 5.81
N GLU A 502 -15.53 0.15 5.88
CA GLU A 502 -15.13 1.04 4.78
C GLU A 502 -14.02 0.35 3.99
N MET A 503 -14.35 -0.13 2.79
CA MET A 503 -13.36 -0.68 1.87
C MET A 503 -12.59 0.45 1.20
N TRP A 504 -11.36 0.20 0.75
CA TRP A 504 -10.65 1.20 -0.04
C TRP A 504 -11.29 1.38 -1.41
N ASP A 505 -10.98 2.50 -2.05
CA ASP A 505 -11.52 2.84 -3.36
C ASP A 505 -11.27 1.75 -4.41
N MET A 506 -12.16 1.66 -5.41
CA MET A 506 -12.05 0.76 -6.55
C MET A 506 -12.69 1.41 -7.79
N ASN A 507 -12.23 0.99 -8.97
CA ASN A 507 -12.93 1.22 -10.24
C ASN A 507 -13.20 -0.12 -10.91
N TRP A 508 -14.43 -0.62 -10.78
CA TRP A 508 -14.84 -1.96 -11.20
C TRP A 508 -16.21 -1.92 -11.85
N THR A 509 -16.32 -2.38 -13.08
CA THR A 509 -17.60 -2.51 -13.78
C THR A 509 -18.10 -3.94 -13.73
N VAL A 510 -19.02 -4.24 -12.80
CA VAL A 510 -19.69 -5.55 -12.74
C VAL A 510 -20.47 -5.77 -14.01
N GLN A 511 -20.29 -6.93 -14.67
CA GLN A 511 -20.87 -7.19 -15.98
C GLN A 511 -22.32 -7.68 -15.90
N PRO A 512 -23.14 -7.43 -16.96
CA PRO A 512 -24.48 -8.01 -17.05
C PRO A 512 -24.45 -9.55 -16.95
N GLY A 513 -25.41 -10.13 -16.24
CA GLY A 513 -25.48 -11.56 -15.97
C GLY A 513 -24.64 -12.04 -14.78
N SER A 514 -23.72 -11.22 -14.28
CA SER A 514 -23.01 -11.48 -13.04
C SER A 514 -23.88 -11.15 -11.82
N CYS A 515 -23.57 -11.77 -10.67
CA CYS A 515 -24.14 -11.40 -9.38
C CYS A 515 -23.09 -10.69 -8.50
N LEU A 516 -23.54 -9.92 -7.52
CA LEU A 516 -22.71 -9.48 -6.40
C LEU A 516 -22.86 -10.50 -5.25
N ARG A 517 -21.75 -10.82 -4.61
CA ARG A 517 -21.70 -11.60 -3.39
C ARG A 517 -20.96 -10.83 -2.30
N LEU A 518 -21.55 -10.75 -1.12
CA LEU A 518 -20.93 -10.24 0.09
C LEU A 518 -20.71 -11.40 1.07
N ASP A 519 -19.47 -11.57 1.51
CA ASP A 519 -19.14 -12.43 2.64
C ASP A 519 -18.85 -11.57 3.87
N VAL A 520 -19.42 -11.93 5.02
CA VAL A 520 -19.18 -11.29 6.30
C VAL A 520 -18.60 -12.32 7.28
N SER A 521 -17.57 -11.93 8.01
CA SER A 521 -16.92 -12.73 9.06
C SER A 521 -16.36 -11.82 10.16
N SER A 522 -15.43 -12.34 10.99
CA SER A 522 -14.78 -11.57 12.07
C SER A 522 -13.26 -11.56 11.99
N SER A 523 -12.65 -12.09 10.93
CA SER A 523 -11.20 -12.12 10.76
C SER A 523 -10.81 -12.22 9.29
N ASP A 524 -9.58 -11.78 8.99
CA ASP A 524 -8.91 -11.90 7.70
C ASP A 524 -7.40 -11.90 7.99
N PHE A 525 -6.85 -13.10 8.25
CA PHE A 525 -5.50 -13.30 8.78
C PHE A 525 -4.59 -13.97 7.73
N PRO A 526 -3.36 -13.48 7.55
CA PRO A 526 -2.61 -12.50 8.33
C PRO A 526 -2.67 -11.06 7.78
N GLN A 527 -3.60 -10.70 6.91
CA GLN A 527 -3.73 -9.31 6.48
C GLN A 527 -3.90 -8.39 7.68
N TYR A 528 -4.81 -8.74 8.59
CA TYR A 528 -5.03 -8.00 9.82
C TYR A 528 -4.71 -8.85 11.05
N ALA A 529 -4.37 -8.18 12.15
CA ALA A 529 -4.26 -8.80 13.45
C ALA A 529 -5.59 -9.46 13.84
N VAL A 530 -5.49 -10.63 14.48
CA VAL A 530 -6.66 -11.34 14.97
C VAL A 530 -7.22 -10.65 16.21
N HIS A 531 -8.49 -10.23 16.17
CA HIS A 531 -9.15 -9.65 17.33
C HIS A 531 -9.39 -10.71 18.40
N SER A 532 -8.94 -10.44 19.63
CA SER A 532 -9.00 -11.36 20.76
C SER A 532 -10.41 -11.56 21.34
N ASN A 533 -11.38 -10.72 20.93
CA ASN A 533 -12.71 -10.52 21.50
C ASN A 533 -12.72 -9.89 22.90
N TYR A 534 -11.61 -9.25 23.31
CA TYR A 534 -11.53 -8.40 24.48
C TYR A 534 -11.30 -6.94 24.06
N ALA A 535 -11.95 -6.02 24.75
CA ALA A 535 -11.68 -4.60 24.58
C ALA A 535 -10.28 -4.23 25.05
N GLY A 536 -9.68 -3.20 24.45
CA GLY A 536 -8.36 -2.68 24.82
C GLY A 536 -7.36 -2.71 23.66
N VAL A 537 -6.09 -2.51 23.96
CA VAL A 537 -5.00 -2.50 22.98
C VAL A 537 -4.75 -3.93 22.49
N TRP A 538 -4.88 -4.15 21.21
CA TRP A 538 -4.81 -5.49 20.60
C TRP A 538 -3.48 -6.20 20.88
N SER A 539 -2.35 -5.48 20.87
CA SER A 539 -1.01 -6.04 21.05
C SER A 539 -0.73 -6.53 22.47
N GLU A 540 -1.45 -6.00 23.47
CA GLU A 540 -1.32 -6.38 24.87
C GLU A 540 -2.19 -7.60 25.25
N GLN A 541 -3.05 -8.08 24.33
CA GLN A 541 -3.97 -9.17 24.62
C GLN A 541 -3.25 -10.52 24.63
N GLY A 542 -3.11 -11.12 25.82
CA GLY A 542 -2.50 -12.44 26.00
C GLY A 542 -3.48 -13.62 25.91
N LYS A 543 -4.78 -13.33 25.82
CA LYS A 543 -5.86 -14.35 25.81
C LYS A 543 -6.88 -14.03 24.73
N THR A 544 -7.56 -15.08 24.28
CA THR A 544 -8.69 -14.99 23.35
C THR A 544 -9.95 -15.58 24.00
N ARG A 545 -11.09 -15.26 23.45
CA ARG A 545 -12.37 -15.94 23.75
C ARG A 545 -13.23 -16.04 22.50
N ILE A 546 -14.09 -17.04 22.47
CA ILE A 546 -15.08 -17.23 21.41
C ILE A 546 -16.15 -16.12 21.53
N ALA A 547 -16.61 -15.63 20.38
CA ALA A 547 -17.72 -14.69 20.29
C ALA A 547 -18.87 -15.26 19.45
N HIS A 548 -20.11 -15.07 19.92
CA HIS A 548 -21.31 -15.40 19.17
C HIS A 548 -21.82 -14.14 18.49
N GLN A 549 -21.61 -14.10 17.18
CA GLN A 549 -21.90 -12.95 16.35
C GLN A 549 -23.31 -13.01 15.78
N LYS A 550 -23.96 -11.85 15.71
CA LYS A 550 -25.27 -11.67 15.12
C LYS A 550 -25.27 -10.47 14.20
N ILE A 551 -25.75 -10.64 12.98
CA ILE A 551 -26.06 -9.59 12.03
C ILE A 551 -27.59 -9.44 12.00
N LEU A 552 -28.08 -8.27 12.36
CA LEU A 552 -29.50 -7.94 12.30
C LEU A 552 -29.80 -7.41 10.89
N LEU A 553 -30.74 -8.08 10.21
CA LEU A 553 -31.20 -7.66 8.90
C LEU A 553 -32.11 -6.41 9.01
N GLY A 554 -32.54 -5.85 7.89
CA GLY A 554 -33.40 -4.67 7.85
C GLY A 554 -32.71 -3.44 7.27
N GLU A 555 -33.29 -2.25 7.48
CA GLU A 555 -32.83 -0.99 6.90
C GLU A 555 -31.40 -0.60 7.27
N GLY A 556 -30.85 -1.11 8.35
CA GLY A 556 -29.51 -0.76 8.86
C GLY A 556 -28.38 -1.67 8.39
N SER A 557 -28.67 -2.75 7.63
CA SER A 557 -27.67 -3.69 7.13
C SER A 557 -27.71 -3.77 5.60
N PHE A 558 -26.75 -3.07 4.95
CA PHE A 558 -26.71 -2.95 3.49
C PHE A 558 -25.29 -2.67 2.98
N VAL A 559 -25.07 -3.01 1.71
CA VAL A 559 -23.90 -2.58 0.94
C VAL A 559 -24.22 -1.25 0.25
N GLU A 560 -23.36 -0.26 0.36
CA GLU A 560 -23.42 1.02 -0.31
C GLU A 560 -22.36 1.08 -1.42
N LEU A 561 -22.83 1.24 -2.66
CA LEU A 561 -21.99 1.23 -3.87
C LEU A 561 -21.99 2.63 -4.50
N PRO A 562 -20.82 3.29 -4.57
CA PRO A 562 -20.68 4.53 -5.34
C PRO A 562 -20.59 4.22 -6.82
N LEU A 563 -21.46 4.81 -7.64
CA LEU A 563 -21.47 4.61 -9.08
C LEU A 563 -21.03 5.87 -9.81
N HIS A 564 -20.21 5.70 -10.84
CA HIS A 564 -19.80 6.76 -11.73
C HIS A 564 -20.23 6.43 -13.16
N GLU A 565 -21.35 7.02 -13.56
CA GLU A 565 -21.90 6.93 -14.92
C GLU A 565 -21.30 8.08 -15.76
N ASN A 566 -20.76 7.75 -16.95
CA ASN A 566 -20.18 8.72 -17.89
C ASN A 566 -21.26 9.42 -18.71
#